data_1c6c7b274470a6d620c1eea361e91900
#
_entry.id   1c6c7b274470a6d620c1eea361e91900
#
_cell.length_a   1.000
_cell.length_b   1.000
_cell.length_c   1.000
_cell.angle_alpha   90.00
_cell.angle_beta   90.00
_cell.angle_gamma   90.00
#
_symmetry.space_group_name_H-M   'P 1'
#
loop_
_entity.id
_entity.type
_entity.pdbx_description
1 polymer ?
#
loop_
_entity_poly.entity_id
_entity_poly.type
_entity_poly.pdbx_seq_one_letter_code
_entity_poly.pdbx_strand_id
1 'polypeptide(L)'
;MGIAPDDSTTVTPEKAEDLVRYRLAVGDIVLGRKGEVDKSALVNERSDGYVCGSDAMALRPRLGTVPEYLWWFLQSSGAHSQLEFWSVGATVSGLNQTAIRKVRLPLPDVQEQRRVASYLIEKTEKIDTLIAETERFIELSKERRSALITAAVTGQIDVRKMV
;
A
#
# COMPACT_ATOMS: atom_id res chain seq x y z
N MET A 1 1.91 3.73 -3.07
CA MET A 1 2.88 3.78 -1.93
C MET A 1 2.54 4.79 -0.84
N GLY A 2 1.86 5.88 -1.13
CA GLY A 2 1.67 6.99 -0.19
C GLY A 2 0.48 6.83 0.75
N ILE A 3 0.44 7.69 1.77
CA ILE A 3 -0.68 7.83 2.69
C ILE A 3 -1.76 8.66 2.00
N ALA A 4 -3.00 8.16 1.95
CA ALA A 4 -4.14 8.96 1.57
C ALA A 4 -4.56 9.80 2.80
N PRO A 5 -4.68 11.13 2.69
CA PRO A 5 -5.17 11.94 3.78
C PRO A 5 -6.64 11.61 4.07
N ASP A 6 -6.98 11.56 5.34
CA ASP A 6 -8.37 11.49 5.82
C ASP A 6 -8.72 12.83 6.46
N ASP A 7 -9.40 13.68 5.73
CA ASP A 7 -9.77 15.01 6.18
C ASP A 7 -10.83 14.98 7.30
N SER A 8 -11.44 13.82 7.55
CA SER A 8 -12.39 13.63 8.66
C SER A 8 -11.70 13.47 10.01
N THR A 9 -10.40 13.16 10.02
CA THR A 9 -9.62 12.87 11.23
C THR A 9 -8.48 13.87 11.37
N THR A 10 -8.80 15.07 11.80
CA THR A 10 -7.83 16.16 12.00
C THR A 10 -7.67 16.48 13.48
N VAL A 11 -6.55 17.09 13.82
CA VAL A 11 -6.26 17.65 15.15
C VAL A 11 -6.02 19.15 15.04
N THR A 12 -6.32 19.89 16.12
CA THR A 12 -6.01 21.33 16.15
C THR A 12 -4.50 21.57 16.12
N PRO A 13 -4.03 22.76 15.67
CA PRO A 13 -2.61 23.09 15.67
C PRO A 13 -1.97 22.94 17.05
N GLU A 14 -2.63 23.38 18.12
CA GLU A 14 -2.15 23.27 19.50
C GLU A 14 -1.98 21.81 19.90
N LYS A 15 -2.95 20.94 19.51
CA LYS A 15 -2.86 19.51 19.78
C LYS A 15 -1.75 18.82 18.97
N ALA A 16 -1.49 19.31 17.78
CA ALA A 16 -0.39 18.80 16.95
C ALA A 16 0.98 19.14 17.57
N GLU A 17 1.11 20.24 18.30
CA GLU A 17 2.32 20.59 19.06
C GLU A 17 2.54 19.65 20.25
N ASP A 18 1.49 19.30 21.00
CA ASP A 18 1.57 18.28 22.07
C ASP A 18 2.01 16.92 21.53
N LEU A 19 1.69 16.62 20.28
CA LEU A 19 1.94 15.35 19.61
C LEU A 19 3.21 15.35 18.73
N VAL A 20 4.10 16.30 18.90
CA VAL A 20 5.31 16.48 18.07
C VAL A 20 6.15 15.20 17.94
N ARG A 21 6.23 14.38 18.99
CA ARG A 21 6.95 13.10 18.99
C ARG A 21 6.33 12.03 18.08
N TYR A 22 5.08 12.21 17.67
CA TYR A 22 4.33 11.33 16.77
C TYR A 22 4.25 11.89 15.35
N ARG A 23 4.89 13.03 15.09
CA ARG A 23 4.97 13.57 13.73
C ARG A 23 5.78 12.64 12.84
N LEU A 24 5.20 12.38 11.68
CA LEU A 24 5.82 11.63 10.61
C LEU A 24 6.83 12.53 9.87
N ALA A 25 7.89 11.91 9.41
CA ALA A 25 8.88 12.55 8.54
C ALA A 25 9.00 11.75 7.23
N VAL A 26 9.42 12.42 6.16
CA VAL A 26 9.71 11.76 4.88
C VAL A 26 10.65 10.56 5.12
N GLY A 27 10.27 9.41 4.57
CA GLY A 27 11.00 8.15 4.74
C GLY A 27 10.57 7.31 5.95
N ASP A 28 9.68 7.82 6.81
CA ASP A 28 9.03 6.97 7.81
C ASP A 28 8.07 5.98 7.11
N ILE A 29 7.83 4.84 7.73
CA ILE A 29 6.86 3.85 7.26
C ILE A 29 5.75 3.77 8.31
N VAL A 30 4.52 3.97 7.89
CA VAL A 30 3.34 3.82 8.76
C VAL A 30 2.77 2.42 8.58
N LEU A 31 2.52 1.73 9.68
CA LEU A 31 1.95 0.38 9.74
C LEU A 31 0.61 0.45 10.46
N GLY A 32 -0.41 -0.21 9.93
CA GLY A 32 -1.68 -0.42 10.62
C GLY A 32 -1.48 -1.34 11.83
N ARG A 33 -2.08 -1.00 12.98
CA ARG A 33 -2.03 -1.81 14.19
C ARG A 33 -3.23 -2.74 14.36
N LYS A 34 -4.36 -2.38 13.74
CA LYS A 34 -5.63 -3.12 13.81
C LYS A 34 -6.05 -3.56 12.41
N GLY A 35 -6.65 -4.73 12.31
CA GLY A 35 -7.09 -5.30 11.04
C GLY A 35 -5.96 -5.96 10.25
N GLU A 36 -5.84 -5.64 9.00
CA GLU A 36 -4.82 -6.23 8.11
C GLU A 36 -3.43 -5.72 8.48
N VAL A 37 -2.60 -6.61 8.99
CA VAL A 37 -1.22 -6.35 9.46
C VAL A 37 -0.27 -5.97 8.31
N ASP A 38 -0.72 -6.18 7.08
CA ASP A 38 -0.03 -5.94 5.82
C ASP A 38 -0.19 -4.51 5.28
N LYS A 39 -1.11 -3.72 5.85
CA LYS A 39 -1.29 -2.32 5.44
C LYS A 39 -0.15 -1.46 5.95
N SER A 40 0.72 -1.08 5.03
CA SER A 40 1.78 -0.10 5.31
C SER A 40 1.90 0.94 4.20
N ALA A 41 2.35 2.12 4.55
CA ALA A 41 2.58 3.21 3.62
C ALA A 41 3.89 3.93 3.91
N LEU A 42 4.59 4.34 2.85
CA LEU A 42 5.78 5.16 2.94
C LEU A 42 5.38 6.64 3.02
N VAL A 43 5.93 7.35 4.00
CA VAL A 43 5.73 8.79 4.17
C VAL A 43 6.51 9.53 3.09
N ASN A 44 5.81 10.32 2.30
CA ASN A 44 6.36 11.19 1.28
C ASN A 44 6.18 12.67 1.65
N GLU A 45 6.60 13.58 0.79
CA GLU A 45 6.51 15.03 1.02
C GLU A 45 5.08 15.52 1.28
N ARG A 46 4.04 14.85 0.73
CA ARG A 46 2.63 15.23 0.94
C ARG A 46 2.12 14.89 2.33
N SER A 47 2.72 13.90 2.97
CA SER A 47 2.34 13.42 4.30
C SER A 47 3.39 13.75 5.36
N ASP A 48 4.39 14.56 5.02
CA ASP A 48 5.37 15.08 5.98
C ASP A 48 4.67 15.95 7.04
N GLY A 49 5.05 15.76 8.28
CA GLY A 49 4.46 16.48 9.41
C GLY A 49 3.11 15.97 9.89
N TYR A 50 2.48 15.00 9.24
CA TYR A 50 1.25 14.37 9.73
C TYR A 50 1.48 13.71 11.09
N VAL A 51 0.44 13.62 11.89
CA VAL A 51 0.50 12.97 13.21
C VAL A 51 0.06 11.51 13.10
N CYS A 52 0.92 10.61 13.53
CA CYS A 52 0.59 9.17 13.59
C CYS A 52 -0.48 8.91 14.65
N GLY A 53 -1.64 8.42 14.23
CA GLY A 53 -2.76 8.10 15.12
C GLY A 53 -2.53 6.82 15.95
N SER A 54 -3.41 6.58 16.93
CA SER A 54 -3.34 5.44 17.86
C SER A 54 -3.48 4.07 17.20
N ASP A 55 -4.15 4.00 16.06
CA ASP A 55 -4.40 2.77 15.31
C ASP A 55 -3.31 2.46 14.28
N ALA A 56 -2.25 3.28 14.29
CA ALA A 56 -1.06 3.12 13.46
C ALA A 56 0.23 3.12 14.30
N MET A 57 1.30 2.75 13.66
CA MET A 57 2.66 2.76 14.22
C MET A 57 3.62 3.33 13.17
N ALA A 58 4.40 4.32 13.55
CA ALA A 58 5.47 4.82 12.72
C ALA A 58 6.76 4.02 12.96
N LEU A 59 7.34 3.54 11.87
CA LEU A 59 8.64 2.90 11.83
C LEU A 59 9.63 3.85 11.16
N ARG A 60 10.62 4.29 11.90
CA ARG A 60 11.68 5.20 11.41
C ARG A 60 12.93 4.41 11.07
N PRO A 61 13.29 4.28 9.77
CA PRO A 61 14.50 3.59 9.37
C PRO A 61 15.75 4.23 9.98
N ARG A 62 16.72 3.40 10.34
CA ARG A 62 18.02 3.90 10.84
C ARG A 62 18.98 4.17 9.69
N LEU A 63 20.04 4.90 9.98
CA LEU A 63 21.15 5.11 9.03
C LEU A 63 21.61 3.78 8.43
N GLY A 64 21.79 3.76 7.11
CA GLY A 64 22.16 2.55 6.38
C GLY A 64 20.97 1.69 5.90
N THR A 65 19.75 2.09 6.22
CA THR A 65 18.54 1.44 5.70
C THR A 65 17.81 2.37 4.74
N VAL A 66 17.61 1.95 3.51
CA VAL A 66 16.84 2.67 2.48
C VAL A 66 15.34 2.49 2.79
N PRO A 67 14.56 3.58 2.98
CA PRO A 67 13.16 3.48 3.36
C PRO A 67 12.31 2.66 2.40
N GLU A 68 12.49 2.86 1.09
CA GLU A 68 11.77 2.15 0.04
C GLU A 68 12.09 0.65 0.08
N TYR A 69 13.35 0.27 0.30
CA TYR A 69 13.75 -1.12 0.44
C TYR A 69 13.08 -1.78 1.64
N LEU A 70 13.08 -1.12 2.80
CA LEU A 70 12.41 -1.61 4.00
C LEU A 70 10.89 -1.73 3.79
N TRP A 71 10.28 -0.75 3.13
CA TRP A 71 8.87 -0.81 2.82
C TRP A 71 8.54 -2.00 1.91
N TRP A 72 9.32 -2.24 0.84
CA TRP A 72 9.15 -3.41 -0.03
C TRP A 72 9.34 -4.73 0.71
N PHE A 73 10.33 -4.80 1.62
CA PHE A 73 10.48 -5.97 2.46
C PHE A 73 9.22 -6.23 3.29
N LEU A 74 8.65 -5.21 3.89
CA LEU A 74 7.42 -5.33 4.69
C LEU A 74 6.20 -5.78 3.87
N GLN A 75 6.18 -5.55 2.55
CA GLN A 75 5.16 -6.08 1.63
C GLN A 75 5.39 -7.54 1.25
N SER A 76 6.52 -8.12 1.58
CA SER A 76 6.85 -9.49 1.20
C SER A 76 6.12 -10.52 2.07
N SER A 77 5.79 -11.68 1.47
CA SER A 77 5.23 -12.81 2.21
C SER A 77 6.12 -13.28 3.36
N GLY A 78 7.44 -13.16 3.20
CA GLY A 78 8.40 -13.49 4.25
C GLY A 78 8.31 -12.58 5.47
N ALA A 79 8.05 -11.27 5.29
CA ALA A 79 7.81 -10.36 6.39
C ALA A 79 6.43 -10.63 7.05
N HIS A 80 5.39 -10.85 6.24
CA HIS A 80 4.05 -11.17 6.73
C HIS A 80 4.05 -12.43 7.59
N SER A 81 4.66 -13.53 7.12
CA SER A 81 4.77 -14.77 7.90
C SER A 81 5.50 -14.57 9.24
N GLN A 82 6.54 -13.74 9.27
CA GLN A 82 7.22 -13.41 10.52
C GLN A 82 6.33 -12.60 11.46
N LEU A 83 5.60 -11.61 10.94
CA LEU A 83 4.71 -10.78 11.73
C LEU A 83 3.55 -11.60 12.30
N GLU A 84 2.94 -12.47 11.52
CA GLU A 84 1.90 -13.41 11.97
C GLU A 84 2.43 -14.31 13.08
N PHE A 85 3.58 -14.95 12.86
CA PHE A 85 4.19 -15.85 13.85
C PHE A 85 4.42 -15.16 15.20
N TRP A 86 4.91 -13.91 15.20
CA TRP A 86 5.16 -13.18 16.44
C TRP A 86 3.92 -12.48 17.01
N SER A 87 2.81 -12.43 16.27
CA SER A 87 1.53 -11.88 16.74
C SER A 87 0.63 -12.93 17.38
N VAL A 88 0.92 -14.22 17.21
CA VAL A 88 0.17 -15.33 17.82
C VAL A 88 0.30 -15.28 19.34
N GLY A 89 -0.85 -15.26 20.04
CA GLY A 89 -0.92 -15.21 21.50
C GLY A 89 -1.18 -13.83 22.11
N ALA A 90 -1.28 -12.77 21.30
CA ALA A 90 -1.80 -11.49 21.77
C ALA A 90 -3.33 -11.57 21.94
N THR A 91 -3.86 -11.16 23.09
CA THR A 91 -5.30 -11.13 23.41
C THR A 91 -6.11 -10.18 22.52
N VAL A 92 -5.44 -9.37 21.73
CA VAL A 92 -6.02 -8.50 20.69
C VAL A 92 -5.22 -8.73 19.42
N SER A 93 -5.89 -9.20 18.36
CA SER A 93 -5.29 -9.34 17.02
C SER A 93 -4.81 -7.95 16.54
N GLY A 94 -3.52 -7.69 16.69
CA GLY A 94 -2.96 -6.42 16.26
C GLY A 94 -1.44 -6.42 16.33
N LEU A 95 -0.86 -5.67 15.40
CA LEU A 95 0.58 -5.48 15.33
C LEU A 95 1.07 -4.71 16.57
N ASN A 96 2.04 -5.26 17.28
CA ASN A 96 2.67 -4.63 18.41
C ASN A 96 4.18 -4.41 18.19
N GLN A 97 4.77 -3.49 18.95
CA GLN A 97 6.19 -3.16 18.83
C GLN A 97 7.12 -4.36 19.08
N THR A 98 6.69 -5.30 19.92
CA THR A 98 7.48 -6.50 20.23
C THR A 98 7.58 -7.44 19.04
N ALA A 99 6.50 -7.61 18.28
CA ALA A 99 6.49 -8.41 17.06
C ALA A 99 7.42 -7.77 15.99
N ILE A 100 7.26 -6.46 15.73
CA ILE A 100 8.11 -5.73 14.77
C ILE A 100 9.60 -5.86 15.10
N ARG A 101 9.98 -5.74 16.37
CA ARG A 101 11.40 -5.84 16.79
C ARG A 101 12.02 -7.21 16.56
N LYS A 102 11.21 -8.25 16.41
CA LYS A 102 11.66 -9.62 16.16
C LYS A 102 11.80 -9.96 14.67
N VAL A 103 11.24 -9.14 13.81
CA VAL A 103 11.32 -9.34 12.35
C VAL A 103 12.78 -9.27 11.91
N ARG A 104 13.21 -10.24 11.14
CA ARG A 104 14.54 -10.34 10.55
C ARG A 104 14.50 -9.88 9.10
N LEU A 105 15.27 -8.87 8.80
CA LEU A 105 15.41 -8.23 7.50
C LEU A 105 16.78 -8.58 6.92
N PRO A 106 16.89 -9.11 5.69
CA PRO A 106 18.16 -9.12 4.96
C PRO A 106 18.57 -7.66 4.71
N LEU A 107 19.79 -7.30 5.09
CA LEU A 107 20.25 -5.92 4.97
C LEU A 107 21.56 -5.89 4.15
N PRO A 108 21.47 -5.89 2.80
CA PRO A 108 22.64 -5.69 1.95
C PRO A 108 23.18 -4.27 2.07
N ASP A 109 24.26 -3.95 1.35
CA ASP A 109 24.75 -2.57 1.31
C ASP A 109 23.72 -1.61 0.72
N VAL A 110 23.90 -0.30 1.00
CA VAL A 110 22.94 0.75 0.62
C VAL A 110 22.73 0.85 -0.89
N GLN A 111 23.77 0.53 -1.68
CA GLN A 111 23.66 0.58 -3.14
C GLN A 111 22.79 -0.57 -3.66
N GLU A 112 22.94 -1.75 -3.09
CA GLU A 112 22.08 -2.90 -3.43
C GLU A 112 20.64 -2.68 -2.99
N GLN A 113 20.41 -2.14 -1.77
CA GLN A 113 19.08 -1.77 -1.31
C GLN A 113 18.37 -0.83 -2.31
N ARG A 114 19.08 0.21 -2.78
CA ARG A 114 18.55 1.16 -3.78
C ARG A 114 18.25 0.48 -5.11
N ARG A 115 19.13 -0.41 -5.59
CA ARG A 115 18.89 -1.16 -6.84
C ARG A 115 17.65 -2.02 -6.76
N VAL A 116 17.49 -2.76 -5.67
CA VAL A 116 16.31 -3.61 -5.44
C VAL A 116 15.04 -2.76 -5.37
N ALA A 117 15.06 -1.67 -4.58
CA ALA A 117 13.89 -0.78 -4.46
C ALA A 117 13.49 -0.16 -5.81
N SER A 118 14.44 0.39 -6.56
CA SER A 118 14.18 0.99 -7.88
C SER A 118 13.65 -0.06 -8.88
N TYR A 119 14.20 -1.27 -8.88
CA TYR A 119 13.72 -2.35 -9.73
C TYR A 119 12.26 -2.71 -9.41
N LEU A 120 11.92 -2.85 -8.12
CA LEU A 120 10.56 -3.18 -7.71
C LEU A 120 9.57 -2.06 -8.04
N ILE A 121 9.94 -0.79 -7.84
CA ILE A 121 9.12 0.36 -8.24
C ILE A 121 8.82 0.29 -9.74
N GLU A 122 9.85 0.18 -10.58
CA GLU A 122 9.67 0.13 -12.05
C GLU A 122 8.76 -1.04 -12.48
N LYS A 123 8.94 -2.21 -11.88
CA LYS A 123 8.18 -3.40 -12.27
C LYS A 123 6.73 -3.33 -11.80
N THR A 124 6.50 -2.88 -10.57
CA THR A 124 5.12 -2.74 -10.06
C THR A 124 4.35 -1.65 -10.79
N GLU A 125 4.94 -0.50 -11.11
CA GLU A 125 4.30 0.54 -11.91
C GLU A 125 3.86 0.03 -13.29
N LYS A 126 4.70 -0.80 -13.94
CA LYS A 126 4.31 -1.44 -15.21
C LYS A 126 3.15 -2.42 -15.03
N ILE A 127 3.16 -3.21 -13.96
CA ILE A 127 2.08 -4.14 -13.65
C ILE A 127 0.78 -3.39 -13.36
N ASP A 128 0.84 -2.34 -12.55
CA ASP A 128 -0.32 -1.51 -12.20
C ASP A 128 -0.93 -0.85 -13.46
N THR A 129 -0.08 -0.37 -14.37
CA THR A 129 -0.52 0.17 -15.66
C THR A 129 -1.25 -0.90 -16.48
N LEU A 130 -0.70 -2.11 -16.59
CA LEU A 130 -1.34 -3.21 -17.32
C LEU A 130 -2.66 -3.65 -16.69
N ILE A 131 -2.74 -3.64 -15.36
CA ILE A 131 -3.99 -3.94 -14.63
C ILE A 131 -5.05 -2.89 -15.01
N ALA A 132 -4.73 -1.60 -14.91
CA ALA A 132 -5.66 -0.52 -15.23
C ALA A 132 -6.13 -0.56 -16.69
N GLU A 133 -5.23 -0.84 -17.64
CA GLU A 133 -5.58 -1.00 -19.05
C GLU A 133 -6.50 -2.21 -19.29
N THR A 134 -6.22 -3.31 -18.59
CA THR A 134 -7.02 -4.54 -18.68
C THR A 134 -8.43 -4.34 -18.12
N GLU A 135 -8.55 -3.69 -16.97
CA GLU A 135 -9.83 -3.34 -16.37
C GLU A 135 -10.67 -2.47 -17.31
N ARG A 136 -10.04 -1.45 -17.91
CA ARG A 136 -10.71 -0.61 -18.92
C ARG A 136 -11.17 -1.40 -20.13
N PHE A 137 -10.34 -2.33 -20.62
CA PHE A 137 -10.71 -3.21 -21.73
C PHE A 137 -11.89 -4.12 -21.39
N ILE A 138 -11.95 -4.64 -20.18
CA ILE A 138 -13.07 -5.45 -19.69
C ILE A 138 -14.36 -4.63 -19.70
N GLU A 139 -14.36 -3.39 -19.18
CA GLU A 139 -15.54 -2.53 -19.17
C GLU A 139 -16.03 -2.20 -20.60
N LEU A 140 -15.14 -1.82 -21.50
CA LEU A 140 -15.49 -1.57 -22.91
C LEU A 140 -16.05 -2.82 -23.59
N SER A 141 -15.53 -4.01 -23.25
CA SER A 141 -16.04 -5.28 -23.78
C SER A 141 -17.43 -5.59 -23.27
N LYS A 142 -17.73 -5.31 -22.00
CA LYS A 142 -19.09 -5.43 -21.43
C LYS A 142 -20.08 -4.49 -22.11
N GLU A 143 -19.68 -3.23 -22.30
CA GLU A 143 -20.51 -2.23 -23.02
C GLU A 143 -20.80 -2.67 -24.46
N ARG A 144 -19.76 -3.11 -25.18
CA ARG A 144 -19.92 -3.61 -26.55
C ARG A 144 -20.84 -4.83 -26.63
N ARG A 145 -20.69 -5.77 -25.69
CA ARG A 145 -21.59 -6.93 -25.58
C ARG A 145 -23.03 -6.50 -25.38
N SER A 146 -23.29 -5.57 -24.45
CA SER A 146 -24.62 -5.06 -24.19
C SER A 146 -25.22 -4.35 -25.41
N ALA A 147 -24.44 -3.52 -26.07
CA ALA A 147 -24.87 -2.81 -27.28
C ALA A 147 -25.21 -3.80 -28.43
N LEU A 148 -24.39 -4.82 -28.64
CA LEU A 148 -24.63 -5.86 -29.64
C LEU A 148 -25.93 -6.65 -29.36
N ILE A 149 -26.16 -7.03 -28.11
CA ILE A 149 -27.39 -7.71 -27.71
C ILE A 149 -28.60 -6.82 -28.00
N THR A 150 -28.56 -5.57 -27.58
CA THR A 150 -29.64 -4.59 -27.81
C THR A 150 -29.90 -4.41 -29.30
N ALA A 151 -28.87 -4.17 -30.09
CA ALA A 151 -29.00 -3.94 -31.53
C ALA A 151 -29.56 -5.18 -32.27
N ALA A 152 -29.16 -6.38 -31.85
CA ALA A 152 -29.70 -7.62 -32.44
C ALA A 152 -31.16 -7.86 -32.08
N VAL A 153 -31.53 -7.69 -30.80
CA VAL A 153 -32.90 -7.93 -30.32
C VAL A 153 -33.87 -6.89 -30.83
N THR A 154 -33.44 -5.64 -30.99
CA THR A 154 -34.27 -4.55 -31.53
C THR A 154 -34.30 -4.48 -33.05
N GLY A 155 -33.63 -5.37 -33.74
CA GLY A 155 -33.63 -5.42 -35.22
C GLY A 155 -32.75 -4.36 -35.88
N GLN A 156 -31.89 -3.68 -35.15
CA GLN A 156 -30.93 -2.70 -35.69
C GLN A 156 -29.79 -3.41 -36.46
N ILE A 157 -29.56 -4.69 -36.18
CA ILE A 157 -28.63 -5.55 -36.91
C ILE A 157 -29.40 -6.73 -37.50
N ASP A 158 -29.30 -6.92 -38.82
CA ASP A 158 -29.89 -8.10 -39.48
C ASP A 158 -28.97 -9.30 -39.34
N VAL A 159 -29.18 -10.08 -38.29
CA VAL A 159 -28.36 -11.27 -37.98
C VAL A 159 -28.48 -12.38 -39.05
N ARG A 160 -29.52 -12.35 -39.94
CA ARG A 160 -29.70 -13.35 -41.01
C ARG A 160 -28.67 -13.23 -42.11
N LYS A 161 -27.99 -12.11 -42.23
CA LYS A 161 -26.92 -11.87 -43.19
C LYS A 161 -25.51 -12.18 -42.65
N MET A 162 -25.40 -12.63 -41.44
CA MET A 162 -24.12 -12.93 -40.78
C MET A 162 -23.80 -14.40 -40.63
N VAL A 163 -24.66 -15.29 -41.17
CA VAL A 163 -24.48 -16.76 -41.19
C VAL A 163 -24.14 -17.21 -42.61
#